data_cfe8b9d6662e2facea9bec159375a1a1
#
_entry.id   cfe8b9d6662e2facea9bec159375a1a1
#
_cell.length_a   1.000
_cell.length_b   1.000
_cell.length_c   1.000
_cell.angle_alpha   90.00
_cell.angle_beta   90.00
_cell.angle_gamma   90.00
#
_symmetry.space_group_name_H-M   'P 1'
#
loop_
_entity.id
_entity.type
_entity.pdbx_description
1 polymer ?
#
loop_
_entity_poly.entity_id
_entity_poly.type
_entity_poly.pdbx_seq_one_letter_code
_entity_poly.pdbx_strand_id
1 'polypeptide(L)'
;MFENIFGNNSIKNILKQSIDSNKVSHSYLMIGVSGIGKKMIATEFAKGILCLSEDKACNHCKSCIEFNSNNNPDFFCIEPEGNSIKIEQIRELQKKIQEKPIISEKKVYIIDQADLMTKEAQNCLLKTLEEPPEFVTIILVGTNENAFLTTIKSRCMILHFNPIEDLDIKKFLENNYQMNNISQSMLDVFQGSIGKAILLRTKLEQYLELEKMIDKLDKVDLIELIEFADVL
;
A
#
# COMPACT_ATOMS: atom_id res chain seq x y z
N MET A 1 3.47 -14.09 8.73
CA MET A 1 2.99 -12.71 8.40
C MET A 1 4.12 -11.93 7.75
N PHE A 2 3.87 -11.24 6.64
CA PHE A 2 4.81 -10.41 5.85
C PHE A 2 5.95 -11.12 5.10
N GLU A 3 5.98 -12.44 4.99
CA GLU A 3 7.11 -13.21 4.42
C GLU A 3 7.40 -12.87 2.96
N ASN A 4 6.36 -12.56 2.18
CA ASN A 4 6.48 -12.25 0.75
C ASN A 4 6.49 -10.75 0.44
N ILE A 5 6.68 -9.89 1.44
CA ILE A 5 6.68 -8.44 1.28
C ILE A 5 8.09 -7.90 1.52
N PHE A 6 8.66 -7.28 0.47
CA PHE A 6 10.01 -6.72 0.52
C PHE A 6 10.04 -5.34 1.19
N GLY A 7 11.16 -5.02 1.81
CA GLY A 7 11.42 -3.72 2.42
C GLY A 7 10.63 -3.42 3.70
N ASN A 8 10.83 -2.24 4.25
CA ASN A 8 10.13 -1.66 5.41
C ASN A 8 10.06 -2.58 6.64
N ASN A 9 11.16 -3.29 6.96
CA ASN A 9 11.23 -4.28 8.03
C ASN A 9 10.94 -3.69 9.41
N SER A 10 11.33 -2.45 9.67
CA SER A 10 11.03 -1.75 10.93
C SER A 10 9.52 -1.60 11.14
N ILE A 11 8.77 -1.20 10.11
CA ILE A 11 7.32 -1.06 10.16
C ILE A 11 6.65 -2.44 10.36
N LYS A 12 7.09 -3.45 9.60
CA LYS A 12 6.58 -4.82 9.76
C LYS A 12 6.77 -5.34 11.19
N ASN A 13 7.91 -5.06 11.82
CA ASN A 13 8.18 -5.43 13.20
C ASN A 13 7.29 -4.68 14.19
N ILE A 14 7.09 -3.36 14.01
CA ILE A 14 6.17 -2.55 14.85
C ILE A 14 4.75 -3.14 14.77
N LEU A 15 4.25 -3.41 13.57
CA LEU A 15 2.91 -3.95 13.35
C LEU A 15 2.76 -5.36 13.95
N LYS A 16 3.76 -6.22 13.77
CA LYS A 16 3.80 -7.56 14.39
C LYS A 16 3.77 -7.47 15.90
N GLN A 17 4.65 -6.67 16.50
CA GLN A 17 4.70 -6.47 17.95
C GLN A 17 3.39 -5.90 18.50
N SER A 18 2.69 -5.04 17.79
CA SER A 18 1.39 -4.51 18.21
C SER A 18 0.33 -5.60 18.32
N ILE A 19 0.33 -6.58 17.40
CA ILE A 19 -0.55 -7.75 17.46
C ILE A 19 -0.13 -8.68 18.61
N ASP A 20 1.15 -9.05 18.69
CA ASP A 20 1.67 -10.01 19.68
C ASP A 20 1.46 -9.50 21.12
N SER A 21 1.53 -8.18 21.33
CA SER A 21 1.30 -7.55 22.65
C SER A 21 -0.18 -7.17 22.88
N ASN A 22 -1.08 -7.46 21.96
CA ASN A 22 -2.49 -7.04 21.97
C ASN A 22 -2.68 -5.52 22.16
N LYS A 23 -1.76 -4.72 21.59
CA LYS A 23 -1.77 -3.25 21.65
C LYS A 23 -1.93 -2.64 20.26
N VAL A 24 -2.89 -3.16 19.48
CA VAL A 24 -3.23 -2.60 18.17
C VAL A 24 -3.91 -1.25 18.36
N SER A 25 -3.39 -0.21 17.72
CA SER A 25 -4.04 1.11 17.73
C SER A 25 -5.38 1.06 16.97
N HIS A 26 -6.31 1.93 17.37
CA HIS A 26 -7.60 2.06 16.69
C HIS A 26 -7.46 2.66 15.28
N SER A 27 -6.38 3.41 15.00
CA SER A 27 -6.18 4.03 13.69
C SER A 27 -4.71 4.16 13.31
N TYR A 28 -4.42 3.90 12.05
CA TYR A 28 -3.10 4.02 11.42
C TYR A 28 -3.18 4.89 10.17
N LEU A 29 -2.12 5.65 9.92
CA LEU A 29 -1.91 6.38 8.67
C LEU A 29 -0.58 5.93 8.06
N MET A 30 -0.64 5.16 6.98
CA MET A 30 0.50 4.60 6.26
C MET A 30 0.85 5.49 5.07
N ILE A 31 1.97 6.20 5.15
CA ILE A 31 2.42 7.18 4.14
C ILE A 31 3.71 6.74 3.47
N GLY A 32 3.82 6.96 2.18
CA GLY A 32 5.03 6.69 1.38
C GLY A 32 4.73 6.67 -0.11
N VAL A 33 5.75 6.60 -0.95
CA VAL A 33 5.59 6.64 -2.41
C VAL A 33 4.69 5.49 -2.91
N SER A 34 4.10 5.68 -4.09
CA SER A 34 3.23 4.64 -4.68
C SER A 34 4.03 3.37 -5.03
N GLY A 35 3.40 2.20 -4.89
CA GLY A 35 3.98 0.92 -5.32
C GLY A 35 5.06 0.31 -4.42
N ILE A 36 5.29 0.83 -3.19
CA ILE A 36 6.24 0.26 -2.22
C ILE A 36 5.63 -0.79 -1.29
N GLY A 37 4.41 -1.27 -1.56
CA GLY A 37 3.79 -2.36 -0.80
C GLY A 37 2.95 -1.93 0.40
N LYS A 38 2.61 -0.64 0.60
CA LYS A 38 1.80 -0.16 1.74
C LYS A 38 0.49 -0.92 1.89
N LYS A 39 -0.31 -1.02 0.81
CA LYS A 39 -1.57 -1.76 0.80
C LYS A 39 -1.38 -3.23 1.14
N MET A 40 -0.34 -3.87 0.62
CA MET A 40 -0.04 -5.27 0.93
C MET A 40 0.27 -5.46 2.42
N ILE A 41 1.08 -4.57 3.01
CA ILE A 41 1.38 -4.60 4.45
C ILE A 41 0.11 -4.32 5.27
N ALA A 42 -0.72 -3.35 4.88
CA ALA A 42 -2.00 -3.06 5.54
C ALA A 42 -2.94 -4.27 5.51
N THR A 43 -3.03 -4.96 4.38
CA THR A 43 -3.87 -6.15 4.18
C THR A 43 -3.38 -7.34 5.01
N GLU A 44 -2.07 -7.63 5.01
CA GLU A 44 -1.50 -8.69 5.86
C GLU A 44 -1.62 -8.35 7.35
N PHE A 45 -1.50 -7.09 7.73
CA PHE A 45 -1.73 -6.64 9.10
C PHE A 45 -3.19 -6.82 9.51
N ALA A 46 -4.14 -6.43 8.65
CA ALA A 46 -5.57 -6.67 8.87
C ALA A 46 -5.88 -8.16 9.08
N LYS A 47 -5.30 -9.03 8.25
CA LYS A 47 -5.42 -10.49 8.40
C LYS A 47 -4.87 -10.99 9.73
N GLY A 48 -3.74 -10.43 10.19
CA GLY A 48 -3.17 -10.73 11.49
C GLY A 48 -4.07 -10.34 12.64
N ILE A 49 -4.70 -9.15 12.60
CA ILE A 49 -5.66 -8.66 13.60
C ILE A 49 -6.90 -9.55 13.67
N LEU A 50 -7.41 -9.97 12.51
CA LEU A 50 -8.64 -10.78 12.40
C LEU A 50 -8.42 -12.27 12.64
N CYS A 51 -7.17 -12.73 12.73
CA CYS A 51 -6.85 -14.14 12.90
C CYS A 51 -7.27 -14.66 14.27
N LEU A 52 -7.96 -15.81 14.27
CA LEU A 52 -8.44 -16.47 15.49
C LEU A 52 -7.38 -17.35 16.18
N SER A 53 -6.25 -17.62 15.53
CA SER A 53 -5.18 -18.45 16.04
C SER A 53 -4.14 -17.61 16.79
N GLU A 54 -3.40 -18.24 17.71
CA GLU A 54 -2.22 -17.65 18.34
C GLU A 54 -1.14 -17.33 17.30
N ASP A 55 -0.93 -18.22 16.33
CA ASP A 55 -0.08 -17.98 15.16
C ASP A 55 -0.80 -17.04 14.18
N LYS A 56 -0.59 -15.75 14.36
CA LYS A 56 -1.30 -14.70 13.61
C LYS A 56 -1.09 -14.80 12.09
N ALA A 57 -2.15 -14.52 11.33
CA ALA A 57 -2.24 -14.73 9.88
C ALA A 57 -1.98 -16.20 9.48
N CYS A 58 -2.53 -17.14 10.23
CA CYS A 58 -2.23 -18.59 10.17
C CYS A 58 -2.65 -19.28 8.85
N ASN A 59 -3.49 -18.67 8.01
CA ASN A 59 -4.03 -19.20 6.75
C ASN A 59 -4.98 -20.42 6.86
N HIS A 60 -5.24 -20.96 8.04
CA HIS A 60 -6.07 -22.16 8.21
C HIS A 60 -7.29 -21.97 9.14
N CYS A 61 -7.35 -20.93 9.96
CA CYS A 61 -8.56 -20.64 10.73
C CYS A 61 -9.67 -20.08 9.84
N LYS A 62 -10.92 -20.15 10.31
CA LYS A 62 -12.09 -19.69 9.56
C LYS A 62 -11.92 -18.25 9.07
N SER A 63 -11.49 -17.33 9.94
CA SER A 63 -11.27 -15.93 9.55
C SER A 63 -10.23 -15.78 8.43
N CYS A 64 -9.09 -16.49 8.49
CA CYS A 64 -8.07 -16.42 7.45
C CYS A 64 -8.52 -17.04 6.12
N ILE A 65 -9.31 -18.13 6.16
CA ILE A 65 -9.86 -18.76 4.94
C ILE A 65 -10.82 -17.78 4.25
N GLU A 66 -11.76 -17.20 4.99
CA GLU A 66 -12.70 -16.20 4.46
C GLU A 66 -11.97 -14.93 3.98
N PHE A 67 -10.91 -14.52 4.68
CA PHE A 67 -10.07 -13.40 4.27
C PHE A 67 -9.36 -13.65 2.93
N ASN A 68 -8.78 -14.83 2.76
CA ASN A 68 -8.07 -15.20 1.53
C ASN A 68 -9.01 -15.35 0.32
N SER A 69 -10.30 -15.66 0.57
CA SER A 69 -11.36 -15.73 -0.46
C SER A 69 -12.08 -14.40 -0.69
N ASN A 70 -11.62 -13.30 -0.05
CA ASN A 70 -12.25 -11.96 -0.07
C ASN A 70 -13.72 -11.94 0.44
N ASN A 71 -14.08 -12.89 1.31
CA ASN A 71 -15.43 -13.02 1.85
C ASN A 71 -15.52 -12.76 3.37
N ASN A 72 -14.44 -12.30 4.00
CA ASN A 72 -14.44 -12.05 5.44
C ASN A 72 -15.36 -10.87 5.79
N PRO A 73 -16.43 -11.07 6.58
CA PRO A 73 -17.41 -10.02 6.89
C PRO A 73 -16.88 -8.96 7.86
N ASP A 74 -15.73 -9.19 8.48
CA ASP A 74 -15.09 -8.28 9.43
C ASP A 74 -13.95 -7.48 8.79
N PHE A 75 -13.72 -7.65 7.47
CA PHE A 75 -12.74 -6.92 6.68
C PHE A 75 -13.39 -6.12 5.57
N PHE A 76 -13.03 -4.83 5.46
CA PHE A 76 -13.53 -3.93 4.41
C PHE A 76 -12.40 -3.10 3.84
N CYS A 77 -12.33 -3.03 2.51
CA CYS A 77 -11.41 -2.14 1.81
C CYS A 77 -12.21 -1.14 0.98
N ILE A 78 -11.96 0.14 1.20
CA ILE A 78 -12.54 1.25 0.44
C ILE A 78 -11.48 1.79 -0.50
N GLU A 79 -11.86 1.95 -1.76
CA GLU A 79 -11.05 2.50 -2.83
C GLU A 79 -11.75 3.69 -3.46
N PRO A 80 -11.02 4.61 -4.13
CA PRO A 80 -11.64 5.72 -4.83
C PRO A 80 -12.62 5.26 -5.90
N GLU A 81 -13.76 5.90 -5.99
CA GLU A 81 -14.67 5.83 -7.13
C GLU A 81 -14.31 6.94 -8.13
N GLY A 82 -13.70 6.55 -9.24
CA GLY A 82 -13.07 7.50 -10.14
C GLY A 82 -11.81 8.13 -9.52
N ASN A 83 -11.76 9.45 -9.39
CA ASN A 83 -10.57 10.18 -8.94
C ASN A 83 -10.62 10.62 -7.47
N SER A 84 -11.62 10.22 -6.69
CA SER A 84 -11.75 10.66 -5.31
C SER A 84 -12.57 9.70 -4.45
N ILE A 85 -12.35 9.78 -3.13
CA ILE A 85 -13.20 9.13 -2.12
C ILE A 85 -14.17 10.19 -1.59
N LYS A 86 -15.46 9.97 -1.82
CA LYS A 86 -16.53 10.91 -1.49
C LYS A 86 -17.11 10.65 -0.10
N ILE A 87 -17.82 11.64 0.43
CA ILE A 87 -18.45 11.56 1.75
C ILE A 87 -19.45 10.40 1.86
N GLU A 88 -20.12 10.02 0.78
CA GLU A 88 -21.08 8.93 0.75
C GLU A 88 -20.44 7.60 1.13
N GLN A 89 -19.24 7.30 0.59
CA GLN A 89 -18.48 6.08 0.92
C GLN A 89 -18.10 6.05 2.41
N ILE A 90 -17.72 7.20 2.98
CA ILE A 90 -17.39 7.30 4.42
C ILE A 90 -18.63 7.16 5.30
N ARG A 91 -19.79 7.68 4.87
CA ARG A 91 -21.06 7.47 5.59
C ARG A 91 -21.50 6.01 5.59
N GLU A 92 -21.30 5.29 4.50
CA GLU A 92 -21.56 3.84 4.46
C GLU A 92 -20.62 3.06 5.37
N LEU A 93 -19.33 3.41 5.38
CA LEU A 93 -18.37 2.86 6.33
C LEU A 93 -18.82 3.10 7.77
N GLN A 94 -19.25 4.32 8.11
CA GLN A 94 -19.70 4.65 9.47
C GLN A 94 -20.92 3.82 9.92
N LYS A 95 -21.84 3.49 9.03
CA LYS A 95 -22.95 2.59 9.33
C LYS A 95 -22.44 1.19 9.68
N LYS A 96 -21.53 0.62 8.88
CA LYS A 96 -20.96 -0.72 9.08
C LYS A 96 -20.08 -0.81 10.33
N ILE A 97 -19.42 0.28 10.72
CA ILE A 97 -18.58 0.36 11.92
C ILE A 97 -19.39 0.12 13.22
N GLN A 98 -20.67 0.50 13.24
CA GLN A 98 -21.52 0.30 14.43
C GLN A 98 -21.94 -1.15 14.64
N GLU A 99 -21.82 -1.98 13.62
CA GLU A 99 -22.17 -3.39 13.69
C GLU A 99 -21.04 -4.19 14.37
N LYS A 100 -21.39 -5.10 15.27
CA LYS A 100 -20.41 -5.99 15.92
C LYS A 100 -19.72 -6.93 14.93
N PRO A 101 -18.51 -7.39 15.22
CA PRO A 101 -17.84 -8.42 14.42
C PRO A 101 -18.67 -9.71 14.35
N ILE A 102 -18.51 -10.46 13.25
CA ILE A 102 -19.29 -11.68 12.98
C ILE A 102 -18.44 -12.95 13.19
N ILE A 103 -17.20 -12.95 12.74
CA ILE A 103 -16.29 -14.11 12.81
C ILE A 103 -15.17 -13.85 13.80
N SER A 104 -14.56 -12.68 13.73
CA SER A 104 -13.41 -12.29 14.55
C SER A 104 -13.85 -11.48 15.78
N GLU A 105 -12.93 -11.16 16.69
CA GLU A 105 -13.19 -10.24 17.82
C GLU A 105 -13.08 -8.77 17.42
N LYS A 106 -12.51 -8.51 16.25
CA LYS A 106 -12.22 -7.18 15.71
C LYS A 106 -12.80 -7.03 14.32
N LYS A 107 -12.95 -5.77 13.90
CA LYS A 107 -13.22 -5.37 12.50
C LYS A 107 -12.10 -4.48 11.99
N VAL A 108 -11.70 -4.67 10.75
CA VAL A 108 -10.64 -3.85 10.15
C VAL A 108 -11.16 -3.20 8.86
N TYR A 109 -10.94 -1.90 8.77
CA TYR A 109 -11.25 -1.08 7.61
C TYR A 109 -9.98 -0.50 7.03
N ILE A 110 -9.72 -0.76 5.74
CA ILE A 110 -8.65 -0.10 4.99
C ILE A 110 -9.30 0.94 4.09
N ILE A 111 -8.78 2.16 4.10
CA ILE A 111 -9.09 3.19 3.11
C ILE A 111 -7.83 3.37 2.27
N ASP A 112 -7.82 2.77 1.08
CA ASP A 112 -6.70 2.84 0.15
C ASP A 112 -6.76 4.14 -0.65
N GLN A 113 -5.60 4.71 -0.98
CA GLN A 113 -5.47 6.03 -1.59
C GLN A 113 -6.27 7.10 -0.82
N ALA A 114 -6.19 7.04 0.51
CA ALA A 114 -6.95 7.90 1.40
C ALA A 114 -6.62 9.40 1.24
N ASP A 115 -5.49 9.73 0.66
CA ASP A 115 -5.13 11.10 0.23
C ASP A 115 -6.02 11.64 -0.89
N LEU A 116 -6.84 10.80 -1.54
CA LEU A 116 -7.87 11.20 -2.50
C LEU A 116 -9.25 11.47 -1.84
N MET A 117 -9.36 11.38 -0.52
CA MET A 117 -10.58 11.79 0.19
C MET A 117 -10.84 13.28 0.03
N THR A 118 -12.08 13.63 -0.34
CA THR A 118 -12.51 15.03 -0.31
C THR A 118 -12.44 15.59 1.11
N LYS A 119 -12.38 16.91 1.29
CA LYS A 119 -12.35 17.54 2.62
C LYS A 119 -13.58 17.18 3.45
N GLU A 120 -14.73 17.05 2.80
CA GLU A 120 -16.00 16.65 3.42
C GLU A 120 -15.93 15.19 3.90
N ALA A 121 -15.34 14.28 3.11
CA ALA A 121 -15.12 12.90 3.49
C ALA A 121 -14.18 12.80 4.70
N GLN A 122 -13.06 13.54 4.68
CA GLN A 122 -12.13 13.60 5.80
C GLN A 122 -12.79 14.12 7.09
N ASN A 123 -13.55 15.22 7.00
CA ASN A 123 -14.30 15.76 8.15
C ASN A 123 -15.34 14.77 8.69
N CYS A 124 -16.04 14.07 7.79
CA CYS A 124 -16.99 13.04 8.19
C CYS A 124 -16.31 11.90 8.99
N LEU A 125 -15.09 11.50 8.61
CA LEU A 125 -14.33 10.44 9.27
C LEU A 125 -13.86 10.82 10.68
N LEU A 126 -13.66 12.10 10.98
CA LEU A 126 -13.11 12.58 12.26
C LEU A 126 -13.86 12.04 13.47
N LYS A 127 -15.20 12.04 13.44
CA LYS A 127 -16.02 11.53 14.56
C LYS A 127 -15.69 10.06 14.87
N THR A 128 -15.46 9.26 13.85
CA THR A 128 -15.12 7.84 14.02
C THR A 128 -13.69 7.66 14.55
N LEU A 129 -12.77 8.55 14.17
CA LEU A 129 -11.39 8.50 14.66
C LEU A 129 -11.27 9.01 16.11
N GLU A 130 -12.19 9.87 16.56
CA GLU A 130 -12.23 10.38 17.93
C GLU A 130 -12.78 9.36 18.91
N GLU A 131 -13.85 8.68 18.55
CA GLU A 131 -14.57 7.74 19.40
C GLU A 131 -14.83 6.41 18.64
N PRO A 132 -13.77 5.68 18.25
CA PRO A 132 -13.94 4.42 17.56
C PRO A 132 -14.47 3.34 18.51
N PRO A 133 -15.36 2.43 18.06
CA PRO A 133 -15.69 1.24 18.83
C PRO A 133 -14.42 0.42 19.14
N GLU A 134 -14.32 -0.15 20.33
CA GLU A 134 -13.12 -0.89 20.80
C GLU A 134 -12.70 -2.06 19.90
N PHE A 135 -13.65 -2.59 19.16
CA PHE A 135 -13.42 -3.69 18.21
C PHE A 135 -13.00 -3.23 16.80
N VAL A 136 -12.85 -1.92 16.55
CA VAL A 136 -12.56 -1.37 15.20
C VAL A 136 -11.13 -0.90 15.10
N THR A 137 -10.49 -1.24 13.97
CA THR A 137 -9.22 -0.67 13.54
C THR A 137 -9.38 -0.08 12.13
N ILE A 138 -8.97 1.17 11.95
CA ILE A 138 -9.00 1.89 10.66
C ILE A 138 -7.58 2.11 10.18
N ILE A 139 -7.29 1.75 8.93
CA ILE A 139 -5.98 1.91 8.30
C ILE A 139 -6.14 2.79 7.07
N LEU A 140 -5.57 3.99 7.14
CA LEU A 140 -5.51 4.93 6.02
C LEU A 140 -4.20 4.69 5.27
N VAL A 141 -4.26 4.50 3.95
CA VAL A 141 -3.09 4.31 3.09
C VAL A 141 -3.03 5.45 2.10
N GLY A 142 -1.93 6.19 2.06
CA GLY A 142 -1.78 7.35 1.19
C GLY A 142 -0.36 7.55 0.68
N THR A 143 -0.19 8.47 -0.25
CA THR A 143 1.11 8.85 -0.82
C THR A 143 1.53 10.25 -0.40
N ASN A 144 0.57 11.13 -0.20
CA ASN A 144 0.80 12.54 0.13
C ASN A 144 0.24 12.87 1.51
N GLU A 145 1.12 13.02 2.49
CA GLU A 145 0.74 13.38 3.86
C GLU A 145 0.07 14.75 3.97
N ASN A 146 0.43 15.69 3.09
CA ASN A 146 -0.12 17.05 3.09
C ASN A 146 -1.57 17.11 2.61
N ALA A 147 -2.08 16.05 1.97
CA ALA A 147 -3.48 15.95 1.60
C ALA A 147 -4.40 15.68 2.80
N PHE A 148 -3.85 15.25 3.94
CA PHE A 148 -4.63 14.95 5.14
C PHE A 148 -4.75 16.17 6.06
N LEU A 149 -5.95 16.34 6.63
CA LEU A 149 -6.19 17.33 7.67
C LEU A 149 -5.30 17.04 8.89
N THR A 150 -4.82 18.08 9.55
CA THR A 150 -4.03 17.96 10.80
C THR A 150 -4.80 17.23 11.90
N THR A 151 -6.13 17.38 11.89
CA THR A 151 -7.05 16.68 12.81
C THR A 151 -7.11 15.17 12.60
N ILE A 152 -6.93 14.66 11.37
CA ILE A 152 -6.77 13.22 11.09
C ILE A 152 -5.40 12.75 11.57
N LYS A 153 -4.35 13.50 11.22
CA LYS A 153 -2.97 13.13 11.57
C LYS A 153 -2.77 13.03 13.10
N SER A 154 -3.38 13.90 13.86
CA SER A 154 -3.27 13.89 15.33
C SER A 154 -3.98 12.71 16.01
N ARG A 155 -4.84 11.98 15.29
CA ARG A 155 -5.62 10.83 15.79
C ARG A 155 -5.16 9.48 15.27
N CYS A 156 -4.19 9.47 14.36
CA CYS A 156 -3.65 8.24 13.76
C CYS A 156 -2.21 7.99 14.20
N MET A 157 -1.86 6.74 14.37
CA MET A 157 -0.45 6.33 14.43
C MET A 157 0.14 6.42 13.02
N ILE A 158 1.02 7.40 12.80
CA ILE A 158 1.60 7.63 11.47
C ILE A 158 2.80 6.70 11.28
N LEU A 159 2.81 5.99 10.15
CA LEU A 159 3.89 5.10 9.73
C LEU A 159 4.44 5.57 8.38
N HIS A 160 5.67 6.07 8.39
CA HIS A 160 6.33 6.53 7.17
C HIS A 160 7.12 5.38 6.52
N PHE A 161 6.67 4.98 5.34
CA PHE A 161 7.30 3.93 4.53
C PHE A 161 8.44 4.52 3.71
N ASN A 162 9.60 3.91 3.80
CA ASN A 162 10.76 4.28 3.01
C ASN A 162 10.72 3.60 1.63
N PRO A 163 11.32 4.23 0.60
CA PRO A 163 11.62 3.55 -0.65
C PRO A 163 12.33 2.23 -0.40
N ILE A 164 12.06 1.22 -1.24
CA ILE A 164 12.70 -0.09 -1.13
C ILE A 164 14.13 0.02 -1.67
N GLU A 165 15.07 -0.62 -1.00
CA GLU A 165 16.46 -0.63 -1.40
C GLU A 165 16.66 -1.31 -2.77
N ASP A 166 17.58 -0.78 -3.58
CA ASP A 166 17.87 -1.27 -4.93
C ASP A 166 18.19 -2.77 -4.97
N LEU A 167 18.90 -3.26 -3.95
CA LEU A 167 19.23 -4.68 -3.82
C LEU A 167 17.98 -5.55 -3.65
N ASP A 168 17.00 -5.08 -2.89
CA ASP A 168 15.75 -5.79 -2.68
C ASP A 168 14.86 -5.77 -3.93
N ILE A 169 14.88 -4.66 -4.69
CA ILE A 169 14.19 -4.56 -5.99
C ILE A 169 14.81 -5.52 -6.98
N LYS A 170 16.15 -5.57 -7.09
CA LYS A 170 16.85 -6.51 -7.95
C LYS A 170 16.49 -7.95 -7.63
N LYS A 171 16.59 -8.35 -6.36
CA LYS A 171 16.20 -9.69 -5.90
C LYS A 171 14.75 -10.03 -6.23
N PHE A 172 13.83 -9.07 -6.02
CA PHE A 172 12.41 -9.26 -6.34
C PHE A 172 12.20 -9.52 -7.84
N LEU A 173 12.84 -8.71 -8.70
CA LEU A 173 12.70 -8.83 -10.15
C LEU A 173 13.40 -10.09 -10.69
N GLU A 174 14.54 -10.49 -10.13
CA GLU A 174 15.22 -11.73 -10.46
C GLU A 174 14.36 -12.95 -10.11
N ASN A 175 13.88 -13.03 -8.87
CA ASN A 175 13.13 -14.17 -8.36
C ASN A 175 11.76 -14.36 -9.03
N ASN A 176 11.07 -13.25 -9.35
CA ASN A 176 9.68 -13.32 -9.83
C ASN A 176 9.57 -13.17 -11.36
N TYR A 177 10.57 -12.57 -12.01
CA TYR A 177 10.50 -12.24 -13.44
C TYR A 177 11.74 -12.62 -14.23
N GLN A 178 12.74 -13.28 -13.61
CA GLN A 178 14.01 -13.73 -14.22
C GLN A 178 14.81 -12.58 -14.88
N MET A 179 14.66 -11.36 -14.34
CA MET A 179 15.33 -10.16 -14.82
C MET A 179 16.69 -10.00 -14.12
N ASN A 180 17.79 -10.38 -14.79
CA ASN A 180 19.13 -10.38 -14.18
C ASN A 180 19.97 -9.13 -14.52
N ASN A 181 19.60 -8.38 -15.58
CA ASN A 181 20.37 -7.22 -16.05
C ASN A 181 19.59 -5.93 -15.83
N ILE A 182 19.58 -5.45 -14.56
CA ILE A 182 18.93 -4.19 -14.19
C ILE A 182 20.02 -3.14 -14.01
N SER A 183 20.05 -2.14 -14.91
CA SER A 183 20.99 -1.03 -14.85
C SER A 183 20.70 -0.08 -13.67
N GLN A 184 21.66 0.76 -13.30
CA GLN A 184 21.43 1.76 -12.25
C GLN A 184 20.41 2.81 -12.71
N SER A 185 20.43 3.22 -13.97
CA SER A 185 19.46 4.13 -14.56
C SER A 185 18.01 3.62 -14.43
N MET A 186 17.78 2.32 -14.60
CA MET A 186 16.47 1.71 -14.34
C MET A 186 16.06 1.81 -12.88
N LEU A 187 16.97 1.55 -11.94
CA LEU A 187 16.69 1.65 -10.51
C LEU A 187 16.34 3.08 -10.11
N ASP A 188 17.01 4.06 -10.69
CA ASP A 188 16.73 5.48 -10.47
C ASP A 188 15.32 5.85 -10.96
N VAL A 189 14.87 5.27 -12.07
CA VAL A 189 13.48 5.42 -12.56
C VAL A 189 12.46 4.75 -11.64
N PHE A 190 12.80 3.60 -11.06
CA PHE A 190 11.90 2.90 -10.12
C PHE A 190 11.71 3.65 -8.81
N GLN A 191 12.69 4.47 -8.40
CA GLN A 191 12.63 5.29 -7.18
C GLN A 191 12.24 4.49 -5.93
N GLY A 192 12.79 3.30 -5.77
CA GLY A 192 12.46 2.43 -4.64
C GLY A 192 11.05 1.83 -4.67
N SER A 193 10.39 1.79 -5.84
CA SER A 193 9.04 1.25 -6.01
C SER A 193 9.03 -0.02 -6.84
N ILE A 194 8.74 -1.17 -6.21
CA ILE A 194 8.51 -2.45 -6.91
C ILE A 194 7.30 -2.34 -7.85
N GLY A 195 6.25 -1.61 -7.46
CA GLY A 195 5.08 -1.41 -8.31
C GLY A 195 5.41 -0.68 -9.62
N LYS A 196 6.26 0.36 -9.57
CA LYS A 196 6.78 1.01 -10.78
C LYS A 196 7.62 0.05 -11.62
N ALA A 197 8.51 -0.72 -10.98
CA ALA A 197 9.35 -1.70 -11.67
C ALA A 197 8.51 -2.74 -12.43
N ILE A 198 7.42 -3.23 -11.84
CA ILE A 198 6.48 -4.16 -12.50
C ILE A 198 5.78 -3.50 -13.69
N LEU A 199 5.30 -2.26 -13.54
CA LEU A 199 4.63 -1.51 -14.61
C LEU A 199 5.57 -1.23 -15.79
N LEU A 200 6.81 -0.87 -15.51
CA LEU A 200 7.81 -0.53 -16.53
C LEU A 200 8.42 -1.76 -17.20
N ARG A 201 8.25 -2.96 -16.61
CA ARG A 201 8.76 -4.21 -17.18
C ARG A 201 8.31 -4.44 -18.63
N THR A 202 7.09 -4.12 -18.96
CA THR A 202 6.53 -4.28 -20.32
C THR A 202 7.14 -3.34 -21.34
N LYS A 203 7.79 -2.27 -20.88
CA LYS A 203 8.49 -1.27 -21.71
C LYS A 203 10.01 -1.39 -21.62
N LEU A 204 10.52 -2.50 -21.07
CA LEU A 204 11.95 -2.67 -20.76
C LEU A 204 12.83 -2.55 -21.99
N GLU A 205 12.43 -3.16 -23.12
CA GLU A 205 13.17 -3.11 -24.38
C GLU A 205 13.31 -1.66 -24.87
N GLN A 206 12.23 -0.89 -24.80
CA GLN A 206 12.24 0.53 -25.16
C GLN A 206 13.17 1.36 -24.26
N TYR A 207 13.19 1.07 -22.94
CA TYR A 207 14.12 1.73 -22.01
C TYR A 207 15.59 1.40 -22.30
N LEU A 208 15.90 0.15 -22.61
CA LEU A 208 17.27 -0.29 -22.97
C LEU A 208 17.73 0.33 -24.29
N GLU A 209 16.84 0.51 -25.26
CA GLU A 209 17.14 1.22 -26.50
C GLU A 209 17.40 2.70 -26.27
N LEU A 210 16.55 3.34 -25.46
CA LEU A 210 16.71 4.74 -25.06
C LEU A 210 18.03 4.97 -24.32
N GLU A 211 18.39 4.10 -23.37
CA GLU A 211 19.66 4.18 -22.63
C GLU A 211 20.86 4.09 -23.58
N LYS A 212 20.83 3.12 -24.51
CA LYS A 212 21.88 3.00 -25.54
C LYS A 212 21.99 4.23 -26.45
N MET A 213 20.87 4.88 -26.73
CA MET A 213 20.86 6.13 -27.52
C MET A 213 21.39 7.31 -26.72
N ILE A 214 21.01 7.45 -25.47
CA ILE A 214 21.51 8.50 -24.57
C ILE A 214 23.05 8.39 -24.43
N ASP A 215 23.58 7.19 -24.25
CA ASP A 215 25.02 6.92 -24.17
C ASP A 215 25.77 7.25 -25.47
N LYS A 216 25.06 7.37 -26.59
CA LYS A 216 25.61 7.72 -27.90
C LYS A 216 25.28 9.14 -28.35
N LEU A 217 24.65 9.97 -27.53
CA LEU A 217 24.13 11.28 -27.88
C LEU A 217 25.18 12.18 -28.57
N ASP A 218 26.45 12.06 -28.23
CA ASP A 218 27.56 12.79 -28.88
C ASP A 218 27.89 12.30 -30.30
N LYS A 219 27.26 11.21 -30.77
CA LYS A 219 27.56 10.52 -32.06
C LYS A 219 26.34 10.27 -32.93
N VAL A 220 25.13 10.56 -32.45
CA VAL A 220 23.87 10.28 -33.15
C VAL A 220 23.44 11.46 -33.98
N ASP A 221 23.03 11.24 -35.24
CA ASP A 221 22.53 12.28 -36.13
C ASP A 221 21.13 12.72 -35.65
N LEU A 222 20.83 14.02 -35.85
CA LEU A 222 19.58 14.64 -35.42
C LEU A 222 18.32 13.93 -36.01
N ILE A 223 18.46 13.29 -37.15
CA ILE A 223 17.40 12.56 -37.85
C ILE A 223 17.01 11.29 -37.07
N GLU A 224 17.99 10.50 -36.60
CA GLU A 224 17.74 9.30 -35.79
C GLU A 224 17.09 9.63 -34.44
N LEU A 225 17.41 10.79 -33.84
CA LEU A 225 16.78 11.27 -32.61
C LEU A 225 15.31 11.64 -32.81
N ILE A 226 14.96 12.22 -33.95
CA ILE A 226 13.58 12.61 -34.27
C ILE A 226 12.72 11.37 -34.55
N GLU A 227 13.23 10.40 -35.33
CA GLU A 227 12.54 9.14 -35.61
C GLU A 227 12.25 8.34 -34.33
N PHE A 228 13.15 8.41 -33.35
CA PHE A 228 12.94 7.73 -32.08
C PHE A 228 11.92 8.45 -31.16
N ALA A 229 11.86 9.77 -31.19
CA ALA A 229 10.86 10.54 -30.44
C ALA A 229 9.42 10.29 -30.93
N ASP A 230 9.24 9.90 -32.18
CA ASP A 230 7.94 9.55 -32.77
C ASP A 230 7.45 8.14 -32.39
N VAL A 231 8.33 7.30 -31.82
CA VAL A 231 8.02 5.91 -31.39
C VAL A 231 7.72 5.81 -29.87
N LEU A 232 8.02 6.85 -29.11
CA LEU A 232 7.75 6.98 -27.65
C LEU A 232 6.37 7.60 -27.37
#